data_333970ca217a7d1e9530b21ff147b20d
#
_entry.id   333970ca217a7d1e9530b21ff147b20d
#
_cell.length_a   1.000
_cell.length_b   1.000
_cell.length_c   1.000
_cell.angle_alpha   90.00
_cell.angle_beta   90.00
_cell.angle_gamma   90.00
#
_symmetry.space_group_name_H-M   'P 1'
#
loop_
_entity.id
_entity.type
_entity.pdbx_description
1 polymer ?
#
loop_
_entity_poly.entity_id
_entity_poly.type
_entity_poly.pdbx_seq_one_letter_code
_entity_poly.pdbx_strand_id
1 'polypeptide(L)'
;MRIPLVLLLFTVQAWTQDYTWPTSLGKHLSSNFGEFRTTGYHQGLDIKTKGSIGHPVFAVSNGYISRIVSNFSGFGRALYLTLDDGQTAVYGHLSKFTPRLEDRLIEQQEKSQSYITNIFLSPEEFKFEKGDIIAYSGNTGFSFGPHLHFEIRNKKGQTLNPLTSGLSQADRLAPRIDEISFIPLDNESWI
;
A
#
# COMPACT_ATOMS: atom_id res chain seq x y z
N MET A 1 -4.63 61.32 4.13
CA MET A 1 -4.89 60.26 3.14
C MET A 1 -4.72 58.92 3.85
N ARG A 2 -5.79 58.17 4.17
CA ARG A 2 -5.69 56.88 4.88
C ARG A 2 -5.73 55.79 3.83
N ILE A 3 -4.66 54.99 3.72
CA ILE A 3 -4.58 53.86 2.81
C ILE A 3 -5.27 52.66 3.52
N PRO A 4 -6.31 52.06 2.93
CA PRO A 4 -6.92 50.87 3.53
C PRO A 4 -5.98 49.68 3.45
N LEU A 5 -5.73 49.03 4.60
CA LEU A 5 -4.99 47.77 4.70
C LEU A 5 -5.91 46.66 4.15
N VAL A 6 -5.60 46.15 2.97
CA VAL A 6 -6.30 44.97 2.40
C VAL A 6 -5.63 43.73 2.98
N LEU A 7 -6.31 43.06 3.91
CA LEU A 7 -5.89 41.79 4.46
C LEU A 7 -6.27 40.66 3.47
N LEU A 8 -5.32 40.16 2.72
CA LEU A 8 -5.50 38.95 1.88
C LEU A 8 -5.48 37.71 2.78
N LEU A 9 -6.66 37.17 3.05
CA LEU A 9 -6.82 35.86 3.71
C LEU A 9 -6.52 34.76 2.68
N PHE A 10 -5.34 34.15 2.74
CA PHE A 10 -5.05 32.91 2.04
C PHE A 10 -5.70 31.76 2.80
N THR A 11 -6.79 31.23 2.30
CA THR A 11 -7.34 29.95 2.78
C THR A 11 -6.45 28.84 2.27
N VAL A 12 -5.65 28.26 3.15
CA VAL A 12 -4.96 27.00 2.88
C VAL A 12 -6.02 25.91 2.87
N GLN A 13 -6.45 25.50 1.68
CA GLN A 13 -7.34 24.37 1.51
C GLN A 13 -6.55 23.11 1.81
N ALA A 14 -6.70 22.56 3.00
CA ALA A 14 -6.14 21.24 3.33
C ALA A 14 -6.88 20.22 2.46
N TRP A 15 -6.21 19.70 1.44
CA TRP A 15 -6.71 18.59 0.64
C TRP A 15 -6.66 17.36 1.55
N THR A 16 -7.80 16.95 2.08
CA THR A 16 -7.93 15.65 2.73
C THR A 16 -7.77 14.59 1.62
N GLN A 17 -6.74 13.80 1.71
CA GLN A 17 -6.53 12.67 0.80
C GLN A 17 -7.67 11.68 1.02
N ASP A 18 -8.47 11.46 -0.02
CA ASP A 18 -9.58 10.51 0.00
C ASP A 18 -9.23 9.34 -0.92
N TYR A 19 -8.55 8.34 -0.35
CA TYR A 19 -8.23 7.10 -1.06
C TYR A 19 -9.40 6.13 -1.02
N THR A 20 -9.69 5.49 -2.16
CA THR A 20 -10.63 4.37 -2.18
C THR A 20 -9.98 3.10 -1.61
N TRP A 21 -10.80 2.17 -1.11
CA TRP A 21 -10.28 0.86 -0.70
C TRP A 21 -9.75 0.09 -1.91
N PRO A 22 -8.60 -0.59 -1.76
CA PRO A 22 -7.97 -1.30 -2.87
C PRO A 22 -8.69 -2.60 -3.26
N THR A 23 -9.76 -3.00 -2.55
CA THR A 23 -10.61 -4.15 -2.88
C THR A 23 -12.08 -3.86 -2.62
N SER A 24 -12.99 -4.61 -3.27
CA SER A 24 -14.43 -4.58 -3.01
C SER A 24 -14.88 -5.61 -1.96
N LEU A 25 -13.96 -6.39 -1.37
CA LEU A 25 -14.29 -7.50 -0.47
C LEU A 25 -14.62 -7.09 0.97
N GLY A 26 -14.64 -5.78 1.24
CA GLY A 26 -14.83 -5.21 2.57
C GLY A 26 -13.52 -4.75 3.18
N LYS A 27 -13.61 -4.19 4.40
CA LYS A 27 -12.51 -3.53 5.10
C LYS A 27 -11.94 -4.39 6.23
N HIS A 28 -11.93 -5.72 6.05
CA HIS A 28 -11.44 -6.66 7.06
C HIS A 28 -9.94 -6.88 6.91
N LEU A 29 -9.22 -6.71 8.01
CA LEU A 29 -7.78 -6.91 8.07
C LEU A 29 -7.43 -8.25 8.73
N SER A 30 -6.33 -8.85 8.32
CA SER A 30 -5.66 -9.94 9.03
C SER A 30 -4.47 -9.43 9.83
N SER A 31 -3.90 -8.26 9.46
CA SER A 31 -2.80 -7.64 10.17
C SER A 31 -2.80 -6.12 9.93
N ASN A 32 -2.47 -5.36 10.97
CA ASN A 32 -2.45 -3.90 10.97
C ASN A 32 -1.04 -3.34 10.72
N PHE A 33 -1.00 -2.05 10.37
CA PHE A 33 0.24 -1.28 10.33
C PHE A 33 0.86 -1.20 11.74
N GLY A 34 2.18 -1.37 11.82
CA GLY A 34 2.94 -1.29 13.06
C GLY A 34 2.85 -2.54 13.95
N GLU A 35 2.16 -3.60 13.53
CA GLU A 35 2.11 -4.87 14.23
C GLU A 35 3.51 -5.49 14.31
N PHE A 36 3.92 -5.91 15.52
CA PHE A 36 5.25 -6.49 15.73
C PHE A 36 5.36 -7.88 15.08
N ARG A 37 6.46 -8.09 14.36
CA ARG A 37 6.83 -9.36 13.73
C ARG A 37 8.28 -9.70 14.08
N THR A 38 8.68 -10.94 13.96
CA THR A 38 10.05 -11.40 14.26
C THR A 38 11.14 -10.67 13.47
N THR A 39 10.81 -10.10 12.31
CA THR A 39 11.72 -9.37 11.43
C THR A 39 11.57 -7.85 11.48
N GLY A 40 10.76 -7.32 12.41
CA GLY A 40 10.48 -5.90 12.58
C GLY A 40 9.00 -5.58 12.69
N TYR A 41 8.60 -4.39 12.24
CA TYR A 41 7.21 -3.97 12.27
C TYR A 41 6.55 -4.10 10.90
N HIS A 42 5.27 -4.49 10.90
CA HIS A 42 4.47 -4.55 9.68
C HIS A 42 4.32 -3.16 9.06
N GLN A 43 4.72 -3.02 7.79
CA GLN A 43 4.82 -1.74 7.10
C GLN A 43 3.54 -1.35 6.33
N GLY A 44 2.49 -2.14 6.43
CA GLY A 44 1.25 -1.92 5.70
C GLY A 44 0.03 -2.50 6.39
N LEU A 45 -1.00 -2.78 5.61
CA LEU A 45 -2.20 -3.50 6.00
C LEU A 45 -2.26 -4.82 5.22
N ASP A 46 -2.59 -5.91 5.90
CA ASP A 46 -2.92 -7.17 5.24
C ASP A 46 -4.46 -7.29 5.15
N ILE A 47 -5.00 -7.06 3.96
CA ILE A 47 -6.44 -7.01 3.69
C ILE A 47 -6.93 -8.42 3.31
N LYS A 48 -7.92 -8.94 4.03
CA LYS A 48 -8.48 -10.27 3.80
C LYS A 48 -9.15 -10.38 2.43
N THR A 49 -8.85 -11.47 1.71
CA THR A 49 -9.44 -11.81 0.41
C THR A 49 -10.32 -13.07 0.48
N LYS A 50 -10.99 -13.29 1.64
CA LYS A 50 -11.88 -14.44 1.90
C LYS A 50 -11.20 -15.80 1.69
N GLY A 51 -9.88 -15.88 1.87
CA GLY A 51 -9.10 -17.11 1.71
C GLY A 51 -8.89 -17.55 0.26
N SER A 52 -9.14 -16.69 -0.73
CA SER A 52 -8.99 -16.99 -2.15
C SER A 52 -8.21 -15.91 -2.90
N ILE A 53 -7.66 -16.29 -4.04
CA ILE A 53 -6.91 -15.40 -4.96
C ILE A 53 -7.82 -14.92 -6.11
N GLY A 54 -7.34 -13.98 -6.91
CA GLY A 54 -7.99 -13.56 -8.15
C GLY A 54 -9.05 -12.47 -7.99
N HIS A 55 -9.17 -11.86 -6.82
CA HIS A 55 -10.11 -10.75 -6.63
C HIS A 55 -9.52 -9.46 -7.21
N PRO A 56 -10.35 -8.60 -7.85
CA PRO A 56 -9.90 -7.32 -8.40
C PRO A 56 -9.23 -6.44 -7.32
N VAL A 57 -8.11 -5.83 -7.70
CA VAL A 57 -7.37 -4.84 -6.92
C VAL A 57 -7.42 -3.52 -7.66
N PHE A 58 -7.81 -2.46 -6.95
CA PHE A 58 -8.10 -1.15 -7.52
C PHE A 58 -7.00 -0.12 -7.20
N ALA A 59 -6.79 0.80 -8.13
CA ALA A 59 -6.03 2.02 -7.87
C ALA A 59 -6.74 2.85 -6.80
N VAL A 60 -6.05 3.15 -5.68
CA VAL A 60 -6.64 3.88 -4.55
C VAL A 60 -6.87 5.36 -4.86
N SER A 61 -6.16 5.91 -5.83
CA SER A 61 -6.24 7.27 -6.36
C SER A 61 -5.71 7.32 -7.78
N ASN A 62 -5.84 8.47 -8.44
CA ASN A 62 -5.18 8.71 -9.73
C ASN A 62 -3.66 8.65 -9.59
N GLY A 63 -3.00 8.22 -10.65
CA GLY A 63 -1.55 8.13 -10.69
C GLY A 63 -1.04 7.26 -11.84
N TYR A 64 0.22 6.82 -11.74
CA TYR A 64 0.83 5.93 -12.72
C TYR A 64 1.60 4.81 -12.04
N ILE A 65 1.67 3.65 -12.67
CA ILE A 65 2.51 2.55 -12.18
C ILE A 65 3.97 2.91 -12.44
N SER A 66 4.68 3.22 -11.37
CA SER A 66 6.10 3.60 -11.41
C SER A 66 7.04 2.40 -11.31
N ARG A 67 6.53 1.24 -10.82
CA ARG A 67 7.37 0.06 -10.65
C ARG A 67 6.55 -1.22 -10.67
N ILE A 68 7.06 -2.25 -11.39
CA ILE A 68 6.55 -3.62 -11.38
C ILE A 68 7.63 -4.53 -10.81
N VAL A 69 7.26 -5.39 -9.87
CA VAL A 69 8.15 -6.36 -9.25
C VAL A 69 7.59 -7.78 -9.40
N SER A 70 8.47 -8.73 -9.72
CA SER A 70 8.21 -10.16 -9.62
C SER A 70 9.38 -10.83 -8.89
N ASN A 71 9.08 -11.54 -7.78
CA ASN A 71 10.07 -12.21 -6.97
C ASN A 71 9.45 -13.46 -6.30
N PHE A 72 10.29 -14.41 -5.88
CA PHE A 72 9.86 -15.56 -5.07
C PHE A 72 9.71 -15.25 -3.58
N SER A 73 10.30 -14.14 -3.11
CA SER A 73 10.31 -13.70 -1.71
C SER A 73 9.73 -12.28 -1.57
N GLY A 74 9.66 -11.78 -0.32
CA GLY A 74 9.12 -10.45 -0.01
C GLY A 74 7.68 -10.31 -0.50
N PHE A 75 7.38 -9.24 -1.22
CA PHE A 75 6.03 -9.00 -1.76
C PHE A 75 5.63 -9.90 -2.92
N GLY A 76 6.53 -10.78 -3.41
CA GLY A 76 6.26 -11.59 -4.58
C GLY A 76 6.03 -10.75 -5.84
N ARG A 77 4.83 -10.82 -6.40
CA ARG A 77 4.39 -9.93 -7.48
C ARG A 77 3.78 -8.69 -6.86
N ALA A 78 4.32 -7.53 -7.21
CA ALA A 78 3.89 -6.26 -6.63
C ALA A 78 3.87 -5.13 -7.64
N LEU A 79 2.96 -4.16 -7.40
CA LEU A 79 2.86 -2.90 -8.11
C LEU A 79 3.10 -1.73 -7.17
N TYR A 80 3.77 -0.71 -7.69
CA TYR A 80 3.95 0.59 -7.05
C TYR A 80 3.23 1.63 -7.91
N LEU A 81 2.18 2.23 -7.37
CA LEU A 81 1.41 3.30 -8.00
C LEU A 81 1.85 4.61 -7.37
N THR A 82 2.56 5.44 -8.13
CA THR A 82 2.86 6.82 -7.73
C THR A 82 1.62 7.66 -7.97
N LEU A 83 1.10 8.25 -6.89
CA LEU A 83 -0.14 9.01 -6.86
C LEU A 83 0.11 10.47 -7.26
N ASP A 84 -0.94 11.17 -7.72
CA ASP A 84 -0.84 12.57 -8.13
C ASP A 84 -0.42 13.52 -7.00
N ASP A 85 -0.64 13.14 -5.73
CA ASP A 85 -0.15 13.87 -4.55
C ASP A 85 1.34 13.63 -4.24
N GLY A 86 1.97 12.73 -5.00
CA GLY A 86 3.38 12.34 -4.89
C GLY A 86 3.67 11.30 -3.82
N GLN A 87 2.65 10.69 -3.21
CA GLN A 87 2.81 9.48 -2.40
C GLN A 87 2.86 8.24 -3.30
N THR A 88 3.19 7.08 -2.73
CA THR A 88 3.21 5.81 -3.46
C THR A 88 2.37 4.79 -2.72
N ALA A 89 1.38 4.22 -3.42
CA ALA A 89 0.66 3.05 -2.97
C ALA A 89 1.38 1.77 -3.45
N VAL A 90 1.61 0.82 -2.53
CA VAL A 90 2.25 -0.47 -2.84
C VAL A 90 1.24 -1.58 -2.63
N TYR A 91 1.15 -2.46 -3.62
CA TYR A 91 0.25 -3.61 -3.64
C TYR A 91 1.08 -4.88 -3.74
N GLY A 92 1.05 -5.74 -2.73
CA GLY A 92 1.85 -6.95 -2.63
C GLY A 92 1.05 -8.24 -2.74
N HIS A 93 1.76 -9.36 -2.89
CA HIS A 93 1.26 -10.74 -2.97
C HIS A 93 0.27 -10.99 -4.11
N LEU A 94 0.36 -10.21 -5.21
CA LEU A 94 -0.54 -10.26 -6.34
C LEU A 94 -0.41 -11.56 -7.13
N SER A 95 -1.53 -12.07 -7.68
CA SER A 95 -1.53 -13.25 -8.55
C SER A 95 -1.30 -12.89 -10.02
N LYS A 96 -1.88 -11.78 -10.46
CA LYS A 96 -1.86 -11.34 -11.86
C LYS A 96 -2.02 -9.82 -11.95
N PHE A 97 -1.43 -9.22 -12.96
CA PHE A 97 -1.66 -7.82 -13.32
C PHE A 97 -2.75 -7.71 -14.40
N THR A 98 -3.17 -6.49 -14.73
CA THR A 98 -3.98 -6.24 -15.94
C THR A 98 -3.18 -6.58 -17.21
N PRO A 99 -3.82 -6.91 -18.33
CA PRO A 99 -3.14 -7.44 -19.52
C PRO A 99 -1.91 -6.62 -19.96
N ARG A 100 -2.04 -5.32 -20.10
CA ARG A 100 -0.91 -4.47 -20.54
C ARG A 100 0.28 -4.48 -19.57
N LEU A 101 0.02 -4.52 -18.26
CA LEU A 101 1.09 -4.62 -17.24
C LEU A 101 1.69 -6.01 -17.21
N GLU A 102 0.86 -7.05 -17.43
CA GLU A 102 1.31 -8.44 -17.53
C GLU A 102 2.22 -8.63 -18.73
N ASP A 103 1.81 -8.13 -19.90
CA ASP A 103 2.62 -8.19 -21.13
C ASP A 103 3.98 -7.52 -20.94
N ARG A 104 4.00 -6.35 -20.28
CA ARG A 104 5.24 -5.63 -19.97
C ARG A 104 6.16 -6.42 -19.02
N LEU A 105 5.59 -7.13 -18.05
CA LEU A 105 6.35 -8.02 -17.19
C LEU A 105 6.94 -9.19 -17.96
N ILE A 106 6.12 -9.89 -18.77
CA ILE A 106 6.53 -11.04 -19.57
C ILE A 106 7.66 -10.67 -20.53
N GLU A 107 7.52 -9.56 -21.28
CA GLU A 107 8.57 -9.03 -22.15
C GLU A 107 9.91 -8.90 -21.43
N GLN A 108 9.90 -8.33 -20.21
CA GLN A 108 11.13 -8.18 -19.43
C GLN A 108 11.68 -9.50 -18.93
N GLN A 109 10.82 -10.44 -18.53
CA GLN A 109 11.21 -11.77 -18.08
C GLN A 109 11.85 -12.58 -19.22
N GLU A 110 11.26 -12.52 -20.40
CA GLU A 110 11.82 -13.18 -21.59
C GLU A 110 13.16 -12.56 -22.00
N LYS A 111 13.27 -11.24 -21.98
CA LYS A 111 14.52 -10.53 -22.29
C LYS A 111 15.65 -10.84 -21.32
N SER A 112 15.32 -10.94 -20.02
CA SER A 112 16.30 -11.22 -18.97
C SER A 112 16.49 -12.71 -18.70
N GLN A 113 15.67 -13.58 -19.29
CA GLN A 113 15.61 -15.03 -19.01
C GLN A 113 15.50 -15.30 -17.48
N SER A 114 14.70 -14.47 -16.79
CA SER A 114 14.55 -14.52 -15.34
C SER A 114 13.12 -14.21 -14.91
N TYR A 115 12.59 -15.03 -14.01
CA TYR A 115 11.34 -14.73 -13.31
C TYR A 115 11.48 -13.51 -12.39
N ILE A 116 12.66 -13.32 -11.77
CA ILE A 116 12.93 -12.21 -10.86
C ILE A 116 13.18 -10.96 -11.70
N THR A 117 12.27 -10.00 -11.58
CA THR A 117 12.33 -8.74 -12.33
C THR A 117 11.97 -7.56 -11.44
N ASN A 118 12.51 -6.41 -11.82
CA ASN A 118 12.25 -5.13 -11.18
C ASN A 118 12.28 -4.06 -12.26
N ILE A 119 11.10 -3.63 -12.70
CA ILE A 119 10.92 -2.73 -13.83
C ILE A 119 10.52 -1.36 -13.28
N PHE A 120 11.30 -0.33 -13.60
CA PHE A 120 10.92 1.06 -13.38
C PHE A 120 10.31 1.63 -14.64
N LEU A 121 9.22 2.37 -14.49
CA LEU A 121 8.40 2.90 -15.58
C LEU A 121 8.32 4.42 -15.50
N SER A 122 8.14 5.05 -16.65
CA SER A 122 7.94 6.49 -16.73
C SER A 122 6.48 6.89 -16.45
N PRO A 123 6.22 8.14 -16.04
CA PRO A 123 4.87 8.63 -15.75
C PRO A 123 3.88 8.52 -16.94
N GLU A 124 4.39 8.43 -18.16
CA GLU A 124 3.54 8.42 -19.36
C GLU A 124 3.13 7.01 -19.82
N GLU A 125 3.72 5.93 -19.24
CA GLU A 125 3.52 4.58 -19.77
C GLU A 125 2.20 3.94 -19.30
N PHE A 126 1.89 4.00 -18.00
CA PHE A 126 0.74 3.31 -17.40
C PHE A 126 0.02 4.20 -16.39
N LYS A 127 -0.86 5.09 -16.87
CA LYS A 127 -1.72 5.93 -16.06
C LYS A 127 -3.01 5.18 -15.69
N PHE A 128 -3.49 5.41 -14.47
CA PHE A 128 -4.72 4.85 -13.94
C PHE A 128 -5.51 5.92 -13.20
N GLU A 129 -6.82 5.81 -13.27
CA GLU A 129 -7.73 6.62 -12.47
C GLU A 129 -8.12 5.89 -11.18
N LYS A 130 -8.54 6.64 -10.18
CA LYS A 130 -9.06 6.12 -8.92
C LYS A 130 -10.19 5.11 -9.18
N GLY A 131 -10.04 3.89 -8.70
CA GLY A 131 -11.01 2.81 -8.88
C GLY A 131 -10.77 1.90 -10.08
N ASP A 132 -9.83 2.21 -10.96
CA ASP A 132 -9.45 1.29 -12.04
C ASP A 132 -8.89 -0.02 -11.49
N ILE A 133 -9.18 -1.13 -12.17
CA ILE A 133 -8.56 -2.42 -11.87
C ILE A 133 -7.11 -2.35 -12.37
N ILE A 134 -6.15 -2.61 -11.47
CA ILE A 134 -4.71 -2.65 -11.79
C ILE A 134 -4.12 -4.05 -11.72
N ALA A 135 -4.72 -4.93 -10.87
CA ALA A 135 -4.22 -6.27 -10.61
C ALA A 135 -5.30 -7.16 -10.00
N TYR A 136 -4.89 -8.38 -9.62
CA TYR A 136 -5.71 -9.34 -8.91
C TYR A 136 -4.97 -9.86 -7.68
N SER A 137 -5.68 -10.01 -6.56
CA SER A 137 -5.15 -10.50 -5.29
C SER A 137 -4.57 -11.91 -5.42
N GLY A 138 -3.59 -12.24 -4.60
CA GLY A 138 -2.88 -13.50 -4.72
C GLY A 138 -2.32 -14.01 -3.40
N ASN A 139 -1.24 -14.79 -3.53
CA ASN A 139 -0.50 -15.40 -2.44
C ASN A 139 0.98 -15.61 -2.84
N THR A 140 1.55 -14.68 -3.64
CA THR A 140 2.93 -14.79 -4.14
C THR A 140 3.92 -14.21 -3.13
N GLY A 141 5.20 -14.59 -3.24
CA GLY A 141 6.25 -14.14 -2.34
C GLY A 141 6.19 -14.77 -0.95
N PHE A 142 6.58 -14.02 0.08
CA PHE A 142 6.52 -14.49 1.46
C PHE A 142 5.14 -14.21 2.06
N SER A 143 4.24 -15.16 1.90
CA SER A 143 2.85 -15.08 2.35
C SER A 143 2.33 -16.41 2.87
N PHE A 144 1.63 -16.42 4.01
CA PHE A 144 1.07 -17.62 4.64
C PHE A 144 -0.34 -17.98 4.17
N GLY A 145 -0.95 -17.14 3.34
CA GLY A 145 -2.30 -17.37 2.82
C GLY A 145 -2.79 -16.20 1.97
N PRO A 146 -3.85 -16.39 1.15
CA PRO A 146 -4.36 -15.35 0.27
C PRO A 146 -4.77 -14.09 1.01
N HIS A 147 -4.13 -12.97 0.69
CA HIS A 147 -4.44 -11.62 1.16
C HIS A 147 -3.85 -10.58 0.20
N LEU A 148 -4.25 -9.32 0.36
CA LEU A 148 -3.59 -8.19 -0.28
C LEU A 148 -2.77 -7.44 0.78
N HIS A 149 -1.46 -7.42 0.62
CA HIS A 149 -0.60 -6.50 1.37
C HIS A 149 -0.67 -5.12 0.73
N PHE A 150 -0.95 -4.09 1.52
CA PHE A 150 -1.14 -2.73 1.03
C PHE A 150 -0.39 -1.70 1.88
N GLU A 151 0.41 -0.85 1.24
CA GLU A 151 1.14 0.24 1.91
C GLU A 151 0.85 1.60 1.28
N ILE A 152 0.99 2.65 2.07
CA ILE A 152 1.19 4.02 1.60
C ILE A 152 2.61 4.47 2.00
N ARG A 153 3.33 5.05 1.07
CA ARG A 153 4.67 5.61 1.31
C ARG A 153 4.70 7.09 0.96
N ASN A 154 5.38 7.88 1.78
CA ASN A 154 5.61 9.29 1.48
C ASN A 154 6.65 9.45 0.34
N LYS A 155 6.87 10.70 -0.10
CA LYS A 155 7.85 11.05 -1.16
C LYS A 155 9.30 10.64 -0.85
N LYS A 156 9.63 10.34 0.41
CA LYS A 156 10.93 9.83 0.85
C LYS A 156 11.00 8.30 0.91
N GLY A 157 9.92 7.60 0.52
CA GLY A 157 9.81 6.15 0.55
C GLY A 157 9.52 5.56 1.94
N GLN A 158 9.28 6.38 2.96
CA GLN A 158 8.94 5.93 4.31
C GLN A 158 7.47 5.51 4.34
N THR A 159 7.18 4.38 4.97
CA THR A 159 5.82 3.86 5.14
C THR A 159 5.02 4.70 6.12
N LEU A 160 3.78 4.96 5.77
CA LEU A 160 2.80 5.66 6.58
C LEU A 160 1.68 4.67 6.95
N ASN A 161 1.01 4.91 8.07
CA ASN A 161 -0.19 4.13 8.39
C ASN A 161 -1.31 4.47 7.37
N PRO A 162 -1.73 3.52 6.51
CA PRO A 162 -2.73 3.80 5.48
C PRO A 162 -4.06 4.28 6.05
N LEU A 163 -4.44 3.84 7.26
CA LEU A 163 -5.70 4.23 7.92
C LEU A 163 -5.71 5.70 8.39
N THR A 164 -4.54 6.32 8.55
CA THR A 164 -4.41 7.74 8.90
C THR A 164 -3.97 8.60 7.72
N SER A 165 -3.67 7.98 6.56
CA SER A 165 -3.11 8.62 5.38
C SER A 165 -4.10 8.71 4.20
N GLY A 166 -5.41 8.65 4.48
CA GLY A 166 -6.46 8.81 3.48
C GLY A 166 -7.35 7.59 3.26
N LEU A 167 -6.98 6.40 3.76
CA LEU A 167 -7.81 5.20 3.68
C LEU A 167 -8.71 5.10 4.92
N SER A 168 -9.97 5.50 4.81
CA SER A 168 -10.87 5.51 5.95
C SER A 168 -11.41 4.11 6.31
N GLN A 169 -11.33 3.73 7.58
CA GLN A 169 -12.02 2.58 8.15
C GLN A 169 -13.11 3.06 9.12
N ALA A 170 -14.26 2.39 9.10
CA ALA A 170 -15.38 2.73 9.98
C ALA A 170 -15.28 2.04 11.35
N ASP A 171 -14.07 1.77 11.85
CA ASP A 171 -13.87 1.27 13.20
C ASP A 171 -13.93 2.44 14.19
N ARG A 172 -14.90 2.37 15.11
CA ARG A 172 -15.13 3.36 16.18
C ARG A 172 -14.96 2.76 17.56
N LEU A 173 -14.51 1.50 17.65
CA LEU A 173 -14.29 0.84 18.94
C LEU A 173 -12.94 1.32 19.51
N ALA A 174 -12.98 1.84 20.72
CA ALA A 174 -11.77 2.15 21.46
C ALA A 174 -11.00 0.85 21.75
N PRO A 175 -9.68 0.82 21.64
CA PRO A 175 -8.90 -0.35 22.05
C PRO A 175 -9.08 -0.59 23.55
N ARG A 176 -9.24 -1.86 23.91
CA ARG A 176 -9.25 -2.31 25.30
C ARG A 176 -7.91 -2.99 25.61
N ILE A 177 -7.23 -2.52 26.64
CA ILE A 177 -6.02 -3.16 27.16
C ILE A 177 -6.48 -4.20 28.17
N ASP A 178 -6.32 -5.48 27.84
CA ASP A 178 -6.69 -6.57 28.73
C ASP A 178 -5.52 -6.98 29.65
N GLU A 179 -4.27 -6.79 29.17
CA GLU A 179 -3.06 -7.16 29.91
C GLU A 179 -1.87 -6.30 29.48
N ILE A 180 -1.01 -5.99 30.43
CA ILE A 180 0.31 -5.39 30.21
C ILE A 180 1.35 -6.29 30.86
N SER A 181 2.25 -6.88 30.07
CA SER A 181 3.34 -7.70 30.55
C SER A 181 4.67 -6.96 30.42
N PHE A 182 5.42 -6.90 31.51
CA PHE A 182 6.79 -6.37 31.52
C PHE A 182 7.77 -7.54 31.48
N ILE A 183 8.58 -7.62 30.46
CA ILE A 183 9.59 -8.67 30.29
C ILE A 183 10.96 -8.01 30.39
N PRO A 184 11.76 -8.31 31.44
CA PRO A 184 13.13 -7.83 31.52
C PRO A 184 13.95 -8.33 30.32
N LEU A 185 14.74 -7.44 29.72
CA LEU A 185 15.59 -7.81 28.58
C LEU A 185 16.90 -8.48 29.01
N ASP A 186 17.27 -8.34 30.26
CA ASP A 186 18.43 -8.98 30.90
C ASP A 186 18.20 -9.18 32.41
N ASN A 187 19.14 -9.84 33.07
CA ASN A 187 19.06 -10.12 34.52
C ASN A 187 19.30 -8.88 35.40
N GLU A 188 19.67 -7.74 34.80
CA GLU A 188 19.94 -6.49 35.50
C GLU A 188 18.79 -5.49 35.35
N SER A 189 17.78 -5.79 34.53
CA SER A 189 16.58 -4.97 34.34
C SER A 189 15.60 -5.18 35.53
N TRP A 190 15.50 -4.18 36.37
CA TRP A 190 14.51 -4.14 37.48
C TRP A 190 13.31 -3.28 37.07
N ILE A 191 12.13 -3.77 37.35
CA ILE A 191 10.85 -3.06 37.15
C ILE A 191 10.46 -2.35 38.45
#